data_555a86c9dcde3e49a7de7dce2f34804a
#
_entry.id   555a86c9dcde3e49a7de7dce2f34804a
#
_cell.length_a   1.000
_cell.length_b   1.000
_cell.length_c   1.000
_cell.angle_alpha   90.00
_cell.angle_beta   90.00
_cell.angle_gamma   90.00
#
_symmetry.space_group_name_H-M   'P 1'
#
loop_
_entity.id
_entity.type
_entity.pdbx_description
1 polymer ?
#
loop_
_entity_poly.entity_id
_entity_poly.type
_entity_poly.pdbx_seq_one_letter_code
_entity_poly.pdbx_strand_id
1 'polypeptide(L)'
;MVLRKFLTAPRHPKFMDKPEYKDYPQERNKEIYMSSAWMKSHWGFDKLKSYVAQLLDDSKKYFVCGLPYQVSIKEGLLSREQVEDEMSEQDFNQTIWDMEMGCLWFGDTDGAFFSYEDISKQRKLQTAVYPPQNVNDKKSKIPELVHGERRIISVDVALLASKKQNNDAASIFINSALPTNDNRYIGNMIYTENHEGLHTSELALIVRRLYEQYHCTDIALDVKGIGLGIYDALCRDIPDPMFGTVYPPLS
;
A
#
# COMPACT_ATOMS: atom_id res chain seq x y z
N MET A 1 -11.54 13.35 5.18
CA MET A 1 -12.27 14.12 4.12
C MET A 1 -13.11 15.31 4.66
N VAL A 2 -12.77 15.80 5.83
CA VAL A 2 -13.49 16.93 6.47
C VAL A 2 -13.14 18.27 5.80
N LEU A 3 -11.89 18.47 5.38
CA LEU A 3 -11.41 19.75 4.83
C LEU A 3 -12.12 20.20 3.54
N ARG A 4 -12.61 19.26 2.71
CA ARG A 4 -13.25 19.60 1.43
C ARG A 4 -14.54 20.42 1.61
N LYS A 5 -15.23 20.26 2.74
CA LYS A 5 -16.44 21.03 3.04
C LYS A 5 -16.15 22.51 3.26
N PHE A 6 -14.95 22.89 3.68
CA PHE A 6 -14.57 24.30 3.82
C PHE A 6 -14.39 25.03 2.47
N LEU A 7 -14.14 24.26 1.39
CA LEU A 7 -14.02 24.82 0.05
C LEU A 7 -15.37 25.30 -0.54
N THR A 8 -16.49 24.94 0.08
CA THR A 8 -17.81 25.40 -0.35
C THR A 8 -18.16 26.80 0.21
N ALA A 9 -17.44 27.27 1.20
CA ALA A 9 -17.64 28.60 1.75
C ALA A 9 -17.27 29.67 0.70
N PRO A 10 -18.10 30.71 0.50
CA PRO A 10 -17.77 31.77 -0.45
C PRO A 10 -16.51 32.52 0.01
N ARG A 11 -15.61 32.77 -0.91
CA ARG A 11 -14.43 33.59 -0.67
C ARG A 11 -14.78 35.06 -0.91
N HIS A 12 -14.90 35.80 0.17
CA HIS A 12 -15.21 37.24 0.11
C HIS A 12 -14.14 38.02 0.91
N PRO A 13 -13.00 38.35 0.28
CA PRO A 13 -11.99 39.17 0.93
C PRO A 13 -12.48 40.60 1.14
N LYS A 14 -12.13 41.20 2.30
CA LYS A 14 -12.61 42.53 2.73
C LYS A 14 -12.39 43.64 1.70
N PHE A 15 -11.40 43.55 0.84
CA PHE A 15 -11.18 44.57 -0.20
C PHE A 15 -12.30 44.60 -1.27
N MET A 16 -13.04 43.50 -1.45
CA MET A 16 -14.16 43.44 -2.39
C MET A 16 -15.40 44.24 -1.94
N ASP A 17 -15.42 44.69 -0.69
CA ASP A 17 -16.47 45.58 -0.19
C ASP A 17 -16.32 47.02 -0.68
N LYS A 18 -15.16 47.36 -1.28
CA LYS A 18 -14.93 48.70 -1.82
C LYS A 18 -15.67 48.89 -3.14
N PRO A 19 -16.18 50.13 -3.42
CA PRO A 19 -16.96 50.40 -4.60
C PRO A 19 -16.26 50.06 -5.95
N GLU A 20 -14.95 50.23 -6.01
CA GLU A 20 -14.11 50.00 -7.16
C GLU A 20 -14.00 48.49 -7.58
N TYR A 21 -14.37 47.58 -6.68
CA TYR A 21 -14.35 46.12 -6.92
C TYR A 21 -15.74 45.50 -7.03
N LYS A 22 -16.80 46.32 -6.99
CA LYS A 22 -18.19 45.84 -6.93
C LYS A 22 -18.58 45.01 -8.16
N ASP A 23 -17.98 45.27 -9.29
CA ASP A 23 -18.28 44.61 -10.57
C ASP A 23 -17.35 43.41 -10.84
N TYR A 24 -16.42 43.14 -9.93
CA TYR A 24 -15.54 41.97 -10.09
C TYR A 24 -16.28 40.68 -9.72
N PRO A 25 -16.14 39.60 -10.50
CA PRO A 25 -16.79 38.34 -10.20
C PRO A 25 -16.20 37.76 -8.91
N GLN A 26 -17.07 37.24 -8.06
CA GLN A 26 -16.66 36.56 -6.85
C GLN A 26 -15.83 35.29 -7.21
N GLU A 27 -14.61 35.24 -6.68
CA GLU A 27 -13.73 34.09 -6.91
C GLU A 27 -14.17 32.87 -6.09
N ARG A 28 -14.26 31.71 -6.73
CA ARG A 28 -14.53 30.45 -6.05
C ARG A 28 -13.22 29.88 -5.46
N ASN A 29 -13.34 29.16 -4.35
CA ASN A 29 -12.23 28.39 -3.82
C ASN A 29 -11.77 27.38 -4.86
N LYS A 30 -10.46 27.16 -4.92
CA LYS A 30 -9.80 26.27 -5.87
C LYS A 30 -9.21 25.08 -5.11
N GLU A 31 -9.25 23.94 -5.74
CA GLU A 31 -8.62 22.72 -5.27
C GLU A 31 -7.50 22.36 -6.28
N ILE A 32 -6.25 22.36 -5.82
CA ILE A 32 -5.08 22.15 -6.67
C ILE A 32 -4.38 20.88 -6.18
N TYR A 33 -4.15 19.94 -7.09
CA TYR A 33 -3.36 18.75 -6.87
C TYR A 33 -2.09 18.84 -7.71
N MET A 34 -0.95 18.74 -7.09
CA MET A 34 0.37 18.66 -7.74
C MET A 34 1.02 17.36 -7.35
N SER A 35 1.44 16.58 -8.32
CA SER A 35 2.07 15.28 -8.11
C SER A 35 2.78 14.85 -9.38
N SER A 36 3.82 14.01 -9.25
CA SER A 36 4.31 13.20 -10.34
C SER A 36 3.25 12.16 -10.75
N ALA A 37 3.36 11.62 -11.96
CA ALA A 37 2.61 10.44 -12.33
C ALA A 37 3.09 9.23 -11.50
N TRP A 38 2.26 8.23 -11.39
CA TRP A 38 2.52 7.02 -10.60
C TRP A 38 1.83 5.81 -11.22
N MET A 39 1.56 4.78 -10.42
CA MET A 39 0.78 3.64 -10.90
C MET A 39 -0.69 4.01 -11.12
N LYS A 40 -1.33 3.47 -12.14
CA LYS A 40 -2.77 3.67 -12.43
C LYS A 40 -3.70 3.20 -11.30
N SER A 41 -3.20 2.36 -10.41
CA SER A 41 -3.90 1.96 -9.18
C SER A 41 -3.92 3.04 -8.10
N HIS A 42 -3.09 4.07 -8.22
CA HIS A 42 -3.04 5.15 -7.24
C HIS A 42 -4.27 6.07 -7.39
N TRP A 43 -4.82 6.52 -6.27
CA TRP A 43 -6.01 7.40 -6.24
C TRP A 43 -5.86 8.66 -7.11
N GLY A 44 -4.62 9.13 -7.32
CA GLY A 44 -4.32 10.28 -8.17
C GLY A 44 -4.69 10.06 -9.64
N PHE A 45 -4.60 8.83 -10.14
CA PHE A 45 -5.04 8.51 -11.50
C PHE A 45 -6.55 8.59 -11.66
N ASP A 46 -7.31 8.11 -10.67
CA ASP A 46 -8.77 8.25 -10.68
C ASP A 46 -9.19 9.72 -10.60
N LYS A 47 -8.43 10.52 -9.82
CA LYS A 47 -8.63 11.95 -9.74
C LYS A 47 -8.35 12.64 -11.09
N LEU A 48 -7.25 12.27 -11.75
CA LEU A 48 -6.90 12.73 -13.08
C LEU A 48 -8.03 12.42 -14.08
N LYS A 49 -8.49 11.17 -14.15
CA LYS A 49 -9.60 10.76 -15.02
C LYS A 49 -10.86 11.59 -14.76
N SER A 50 -11.21 11.77 -13.48
CA SER A 50 -12.35 12.57 -13.07
C SER A 50 -12.21 14.03 -13.53
N TYR A 51 -11.02 14.62 -13.43
CA TYR A 51 -10.78 16.00 -13.82
C TYR A 51 -10.76 16.17 -15.34
N VAL A 52 -10.19 15.23 -16.08
CA VAL A 52 -10.24 15.21 -17.54
C VAL A 52 -11.69 15.14 -18.02
N ALA A 53 -12.51 14.26 -17.45
CA ALA A 53 -13.93 14.18 -17.79
C ALA A 53 -14.69 15.49 -17.51
N GLN A 54 -14.35 16.21 -16.43
CA GLN A 54 -14.96 17.50 -16.11
C GLN A 54 -14.39 18.65 -16.97
N LEU A 55 -13.14 18.55 -17.42
CA LEU A 55 -12.52 19.52 -18.33
C LEU A 55 -13.25 19.59 -19.70
N LEU A 56 -13.82 18.46 -20.14
CA LEU A 56 -14.56 18.33 -21.37
C LEU A 56 -15.99 18.93 -21.30
N ASP A 57 -16.42 19.38 -20.13
CA ASP A 57 -17.71 19.98 -19.87
C ASP A 57 -17.54 21.53 -19.81
N ASP A 58 -17.93 22.25 -20.84
CA ASP A 58 -17.76 23.70 -20.96
C ASP A 58 -18.42 24.49 -19.80
N SER A 59 -19.40 23.89 -19.13
CA SER A 59 -20.08 24.52 -17.98
C SER A 59 -19.21 24.50 -16.69
N LYS A 60 -18.11 23.77 -16.69
CA LYS A 60 -17.25 23.53 -15.50
C LYS A 60 -15.89 24.17 -15.70
N LYS A 61 -15.26 24.54 -14.56
CA LYS A 61 -13.93 25.18 -14.54
C LYS A 61 -12.92 24.21 -13.94
N TYR A 62 -12.50 23.26 -14.75
CA TYR A 62 -11.43 22.32 -14.42
C TYR A 62 -10.24 22.53 -15.34
N PHE A 63 -9.07 22.22 -14.83
CA PHE A 63 -7.81 22.28 -15.57
C PHE A 63 -6.96 21.05 -15.22
N VAL A 64 -6.38 20.47 -16.26
CA VAL A 64 -5.42 19.36 -16.13
C VAL A 64 -4.23 19.68 -16.99
N CYS A 65 -3.03 19.53 -16.45
CA CYS A 65 -1.78 19.78 -17.15
C CYS A 65 -0.77 18.68 -16.79
N GLY A 66 -0.13 18.10 -17.80
CA GLY A 66 1.05 17.26 -17.67
C GLY A 66 2.23 17.99 -18.33
N LEU A 67 3.31 18.21 -17.58
CA LEU A 67 4.50 18.92 -18.05
C LEU A 67 5.71 17.95 -17.98
N PRO A 68 5.94 17.15 -19.03
CA PRO A 68 7.10 16.26 -19.07
C PRO A 68 8.41 17.06 -19.21
N TYR A 69 9.53 16.46 -18.81
CA TYR A 69 10.84 17.09 -18.79
C TYR A 69 11.28 17.68 -20.13
N GLN A 70 10.80 17.12 -21.25
CA GLN A 70 11.09 17.67 -22.58
C GLN A 70 10.56 19.11 -22.75
N VAL A 71 9.43 19.43 -22.10
CA VAL A 71 8.91 20.81 -22.09
C VAL A 71 9.84 21.70 -21.28
N SER A 72 10.30 21.23 -20.12
CA SER A 72 11.22 21.98 -19.28
C SER A 72 12.56 22.26 -19.99
N ILE A 73 13.08 21.29 -20.75
CA ILE A 73 14.27 21.49 -21.58
C ILE A 73 13.98 22.55 -22.67
N LYS A 74 12.86 22.44 -23.37
CA LYS A 74 12.49 23.39 -24.42
C LYS A 74 12.37 24.82 -23.91
N GLU A 75 11.84 25.00 -22.72
CA GLU A 75 11.65 26.32 -22.08
C GLU A 75 12.92 26.79 -21.31
N GLY A 76 14.03 26.07 -21.40
CA GLY A 76 15.30 26.42 -20.74
C GLY A 76 15.30 26.33 -19.22
N LEU A 77 14.36 25.58 -18.64
CA LEU A 77 14.24 25.36 -17.20
C LEU A 77 15.05 24.15 -16.72
N LEU A 78 15.45 23.27 -17.64
CA LEU A 78 16.23 22.06 -17.37
C LEU A 78 17.29 21.89 -18.44
N SER A 79 18.52 21.56 -18.02
CA SER A 79 19.63 21.30 -18.94
C SER A 79 19.51 19.91 -19.57
N ARG A 80 19.71 19.82 -20.87
CA ARG A 80 19.76 18.53 -21.57
C ARG A 80 20.96 17.69 -21.08
N GLU A 81 22.10 18.29 -20.83
CA GLU A 81 23.28 17.59 -20.33
C GLU A 81 23.03 16.95 -18.96
N GLN A 82 22.37 17.67 -18.05
CA GLN A 82 22.00 17.12 -16.75
C GLN A 82 21.06 15.90 -16.86
N VAL A 83 20.12 15.94 -17.82
CA VAL A 83 19.23 14.81 -18.08
C VAL A 83 19.99 13.60 -18.63
N GLU A 84 20.92 13.83 -19.57
CA GLU A 84 21.76 12.78 -20.16
C GLU A 84 22.70 12.17 -19.12
N ASP A 85 23.25 12.97 -18.22
CA ASP A 85 24.11 12.53 -17.11
C ASP A 85 23.30 11.62 -16.15
N GLU A 86 22.12 12.05 -15.70
CA GLU A 86 21.27 11.31 -14.80
C GLU A 86 20.77 9.99 -15.42
N MET A 87 20.44 10.01 -16.72
CA MET A 87 20.06 8.80 -17.46
C MET A 87 21.23 7.81 -17.66
N SER A 88 22.47 8.24 -17.49
CA SER A 88 23.67 7.41 -17.62
C SER A 88 24.13 6.78 -16.31
N GLU A 89 23.53 7.12 -15.17
CA GLU A 89 23.87 6.55 -13.86
C GLU A 89 23.56 5.05 -13.77
N GLN A 90 24.38 4.32 -12.99
CA GLN A 90 24.27 2.85 -12.88
C GLN A 90 22.96 2.37 -12.25
N ASP A 91 22.34 3.19 -11.40
CA ASP A 91 21.08 2.94 -10.73
C ASP A 91 19.87 3.57 -11.44
N PHE A 92 20.07 4.11 -12.65
CA PHE A 92 19.00 4.68 -13.45
C PHE A 92 17.87 3.69 -13.69
N ASN A 93 16.63 4.12 -13.41
CA ASN A 93 15.44 3.33 -13.63
C ASN A 93 14.48 4.07 -14.58
N GLN A 94 14.38 3.58 -15.80
CA GLN A 94 13.54 4.17 -16.84
C GLN A 94 12.07 4.31 -16.43
N THR A 95 11.50 3.31 -15.73
CA THR A 95 10.10 3.36 -15.30
C THR A 95 9.85 4.46 -14.27
N ILE A 96 10.76 4.61 -13.30
CA ILE A 96 10.66 5.69 -12.31
C ILE A 96 10.84 7.04 -13.00
N TRP A 97 11.82 7.17 -13.88
CA TRP A 97 12.03 8.37 -14.68
C TRP A 97 10.78 8.78 -15.48
N ASP A 98 10.17 7.82 -16.18
CA ASP A 98 8.98 8.07 -16.98
C ASP A 98 7.80 8.51 -16.13
N MET A 99 7.66 7.98 -14.91
CA MET A 99 6.63 8.43 -13.97
C MET A 99 6.90 9.83 -13.44
N GLU A 100 8.11 10.10 -12.96
CA GLU A 100 8.44 11.34 -12.27
C GLU A 100 8.68 12.50 -13.25
N MET A 101 9.44 12.26 -14.29
CA MET A 101 9.88 13.27 -15.24
C MET A 101 9.10 13.23 -16.56
N GLY A 102 8.59 12.07 -16.95
CA GLY A 102 7.85 11.88 -18.20
C GLY A 102 6.34 12.09 -18.09
N CYS A 103 5.78 12.25 -16.89
CA CYS A 103 4.33 12.34 -16.65
C CYS A 103 3.54 11.11 -17.11
N LEU A 104 4.16 9.92 -17.16
CA LEU A 104 3.54 8.70 -17.66
C LEU A 104 2.97 7.85 -16.51
N TRP A 105 1.69 7.48 -16.62
CA TRP A 105 1.03 6.62 -15.65
C TRP A 105 1.15 5.16 -16.09
N PHE A 106 1.72 4.33 -15.21
CA PHE A 106 1.91 2.91 -15.47
C PHE A 106 0.79 2.07 -14.87
N GLY A 107 0.25 1.14 -15.66
CA GLY A 107 -0.76 0.19 -15.20
C GLY A 107 -0.28 -1.24 -15.20
N ASP A 108 0.30 -1.62 -16.33
CA ASP A 108 0.99 -2.88 -16.53
C ASP A 108 2.31 -2.54 -17.22
N THR A 109 3.40 -3.09 -16.72
CA THR A 109 4.67 -3.04 -17.42
C THR A 109 4.69 -4.14 -18.47
N ASP A 110 5.14 -3.83 -19.68
CA ASP A 110 5.43 -4.87 -20.69
C ASP A 110 6.42 -5.85 -20.08
N GLY A 111 5.99 -7.13 -19.95
CA GLY A 111 6.77 -8.17 -19.28
C GLY A 111 6.47 -8.36 -17.80
N ALA A 112 5.50 -7.67 -17.21
CA ALA A 112 5.02 -7.97 -15.87
C ALA A 112 4.48 -9.41 -15.82
N PHE A 113 4.97 -10.21 -14.86
CA PHE A 113 4.52 -11.59 -14.70
C PHE A 113 3.02 -11.66 -14.34
N PHE A 114 2.54 -10.71 -13.57
CA PHE A 114 1.13 -10.55 -13.25
C PHE A 114 0.62 -9.20 -13.77
N SER A 115 -0.48 -9.21 -14.54
CA SER A 115 -1.14 -7.97 -14.91
C SER A 115 -1.86 -7.35 -13.71
N TYR A 116 -1.89 -6.03 -13.65
CA TYR A 116 -2.66 -5.32 -12.61
C TYR A 116 -4.15 -5.67 -12.69
N GLU A 117 -4.67 -5.86 -13.88
CA GLU A 117 -6.09 -6.22 -14.09
C GLU A 117 -6.40 -7.58 -13.46
N ASP A 118 -5.53 -8.58 -13.64
CA ASP A 118 -5.72 -9.91 -13.07
C ASP A 118 -5.60 -9.90 -11.55
N ILE A 119 -4.63 -9.16 -10.99
CA ILE A 119 -4.52 -8.96 -9.53
C ILE A 119 -5.78 -8.27 -9.00
N SER A 120 -6.27 -7.23 -9.69
CA SER A 120 -7.45 -6.47 -9.26
C SER A 120 -8.72 -7.31 -9.28
N LYS A 121 -8.88 -8.21 -10.24
CA LYS A 121 -9.99 -9.18 -10.31
C LYS A 121 -10.01 -10.13 -9.11
N GLN A 122 -8.86 -10.38 -8.50
CA GLN A 122 -8.74 -11.25 -7.33
C GLN A 122 -8.99 -10.53 -5.99
N ARG A 123 -9.12 -9.22 -5.97
CA ARG A 123 -9.47 -8.43 -4.77
C ARG A 123 -10.94 -8.61 -4.41
N LYS A 124 -11.29 -9.76 -3.83
CA LYS A 124 -12.68 -10.11 -3.47
C LYS A 124 -13.03 -9.68 -2.05
N LEU A 125 -12.04 -9.61 -1.16
CA LEU A 125 -12.24 -9.15 0.21
C LEU A 125 -12.27 -7.63 0.25
N GLN A 126 -13.28 -7.06 0.88
CA GLN A 126 -13.40 -5.60 1.05
C GLN A 126 -12.56 -5.09 2.22
N THR A 127 -12.38 -5.92 3.24
CA THR A 127 -11.59 -5.59 4.44
C THR A 127 -10.78 -6.81 4.86
N ALA A 128 -9.60 -6.58 5.43
CA ALA A 128 -8.82 -7.63 6.08
C ALA A 128 -9.55 -8.13 7.34
N VAL A 129 -9.27 -9.37 7.70
CA VAL A 129 -9.73 -9.96 8.97
C VAL A 129 -8.69 -9.60 10.03
N TYR A 130 -8.93 -8.56 10.81
CA TYR A 130 -7.97 -8.06 11.79
C TYR A 130 -7.94 -8.92 13.06
N PRO A 131 -6.73 -9.21 13.61
CA PRO A 131 -6.60 -9.96 14.85
C PRO A 131 -6.95 -9.11 16.07
N PRO A 132 -7.30 -9.73 17.21
CA PRO A 132 -7.46 -9.02 18.48
C PRO A 132 -6.18 -8.29 18.86
N GLN A 133 -6.30 -7.00 19.20
CA GLN A 133 -5.16 -6.16 19.57
C GLN A 133 -4.71 -6.34 21.04
N ASN A 134 -5.60 -6.84 21.87
CA ASN A 134 -5.35 -7.16 23.28
C ASN A 134 -6.47 -8.06 23.83
N VAL A 135 -6.30 -8.53 25.06
CA VAL A 135 -7.25 -9.44 25.75
C VAL A 135 -8.69 -8.89 25.82
N ASN A 136 -8.86 -7.58 25.81
CA ASN A 136 -10.16 -6.93 25.93
C ASN A 136 -10.78 -6.55 24.57
N ASP A 137 -10.11 -6.85 23.47
CA ASP A 137 -10.63 -6.53 22.14
C ASP A 137 -11.74 -7.49 21.73
N LYS A 138 -13.00 -7.03 21.93
CA LYS A 138 -14.21 -7.76 21.52
C LYS A 138 -14.69 -7.39 20.11
N LYS A 139 -14.02 -6.49 19.42
CA LYS A 139 -14.43 -6.02 18.07
C LYS A 139 -13.88 -6.91 16.98
N SER A 140 -12.69 -7.47 17.20
CA SER A 140 -12.11 -8.42 16.28
C SER A 140 -12.88 -9.74 16.32
N LYS A 141 -13.31 -10.21 15.15
CA LYS A 141 -14.00 -11.50 14.98
C LYS A 141 -13.28 -12.27 13.90
N ILE A 142 -12.45 -13.20 14.32
CA ILE A 142 -11.83 -14.15 13.39
C ILE A 142 -12.87 -15.26 13.14
N PRO A 143 -13.22 -15.54 11.88
CA PRO A 143 -14.17 -16.61 11.56
C PRO A 143 -13.63 -17.97 12.01
N GLU A 144 -14.53 -18.82 12.48
CA GLU A 144 -14.23 -20.23 12.73
C GLU A 144 -13.80 -20.93 11.43
N LEU A 145 -13.01 -21.99 11.57
CA LEU A 145 -12.60 -22.81 10.43
C LEU A 145 -13.81 -23.50 9.80
N VAL A 146 -13.91 -23.41 8.49
CA VAL A 146 -14.90 -24.20 7.72
C VAL A 146 -14.37 -25.63 7.57
N HIS A 147 -15.27 -26.59 7.44
CA HIS A 147 -14.88 -27.99 7.27
C HIS A 147 -13.95 -28.16 6.04
N GLY A 148 -12.77 -28.72 6.28
CA GLY A 148 -11.74 -28.91 5.26
C GLY A 148 -10.92 -27.66 4.92
N GLU A 149 -11.17 -26.53 5.56
CA GLU A 149 -10.34 -25.34 5.42
C GLU A 149 -8.93 -25.61 6.00
N ARG A 150 -7.92 -25.19 5.28
CA ARG A 150 -6.55 -25.07 5.81
C ARG A 150 -6.22 -23.59 5.96
N ARG A 151 -5.86 -23.19 7.15
CA ARG A 151 -5.42 -21.80 7.40
C ARG A 151 -3.94 -21.78 7.63
N ILE A 152 -3.23 -21.12 6.71
CA ILE A 152 -1.78 -21.19 6.60
C ILE A 152 -1.21 -19.82 6.96
N ILE A 153 -0.34 -19.77 7.97
CA ILE A 153 0.52 -18.61 8.21
C ILE A 153 1.81 -18.77 7.41
N SER A 154 2.12 -17.81 6.57
CA SER A 154 3.35 -17.77 5.77
C SER A 154 4.21 -16.61 6.23
N VAL A 155 5.51 -16.85 6.43
CA VAL A 155 6.45 -15.85 6.94
C VAL A 155 7.64 -15.73 5.98
N ASP A 156 7.80 -14.54 5.43
CA ASP A 156 9.00 -14.13 4.70
C ASP A 156 9.89 -13.33 5.66
N VAL A 157 11.09 -13.82 5.93
CA VAL A 157 11.95 -13.32 7.01
C VAL A 157 13.00 -12.39 6.43
N ALA A 158 13.00 -11.14 6.91
CA ALA A 158 14.06 -10.19 6.60
C ALA A 158 15.05 -10.01 7.73
N LEU A 159 16.26 -9.57 7.39
CA LEU A 159 17.37 -9.28 8.32
C LEU A 159 17.02 -8.08 9.23
N LEU A 160 17.52 -8.16 10.47
CA LEU A 160 17.59 -7.05 11.40
C LEU A 160 18.07 -5.77 10.71
N ALA A 161 17.44 -4.67 11.05
CA ALA A 161 17.70 -3.34 10.53
C ALA A 161 19.21 -3.05 10.39
N SER A 162 19.68 -2.94 9.17
CA SER A 162 20.97 -2.32 8.92
C SER A 162 20.80 -0.80 9.04
N LYS A 163 21.86 -0.08 9.43
CA LYS A 163 21.86 1.40 9.49
C LYS A 163 21.69 2.08 8.13
N LYS A 164 21.41 1.35 7.06
CA LYS A 164 21.13 1.86 5.71
C LYS A 164 19.63 2.06 5.52
N GLN A 165 19.26 3.08 4.79
CA GLN A 165 17.89 3.61 4.63
C GLN A 165 16.86 2.68 3.98
N ASN A 166 17.26 1.53 3.42
CA ASN A 166 16.35 0.53 2.85
C ASN A 166 16.55 -0.79 3.60
N ASN A 167 15.74 -1.02 4.62
CA ASN A 167 15.70 -2.31 5.30
C ASN A 167 14.59 -3.14 4.70
N ASP A 168 14.90 -4.42 4.42
CA ASP A 168 13.86 -5.39 4.11
C ASP A 168 12.99 -5.61 5.35
N ALA A 169 11.69 -5.67 5.16
CA ALA A 169 10.73 -5.96 6.22
C ALA A 169 10.39 -7.45 6.22
N ALA A 170 10.30 -8.04 7.39
CA ALA A 170 9.69 -9.36 7.52
C ALA A 170 8.19 -9.25 7.25
N SER A 171 7.67 -10.11 6.40
CA SER A 171 6.26 -10.10 6.00
C SER A 171 5.55 -11.35 6.48
N ILE A 172 4.38 -11.18 7.10
CA ILE A 172 3.52 -12.27 7.57
C ILE A 172 2.22 -12.24 6.79
N PHE A 173 1.79 -13.39 6.30
CA PHE A 173 0.56 -13.56 5.53
C PHE A 173 -0.29 -14.65 6.16
N ILE A 174 -1.60 -14.39 6.30
CA ILE A 174 -2.57 -15.42 6.70
C ILE A 174 -3.44 -15.74 5.48
N ASN A 175 -3.38 -16.99 5.06
CA ASN A 175 -4.12 -17.52 3.93
C ASN A 175 -5.18 -18.52 4.38
N SER A 176 -6.42 -18.31 4.00
CA SER A 176 -7.51 -19.28 4.11
C SER A 176 -7.60 -20.05 2.81
N ALA A 177 -7.28 -21.33 2.84
CA ALA A 177 -7.38 -22.24 1.72
C ALA A 177 -8.64 -23.10 1.86
N LEU A 178 -9.63 -22.81 1.03
CA LEU A 178 -10.93 -23.48 1.03
C LEU A 178 -10.96 -24.64 0.03
N PRO A 179 -11.38 -25.84 0.41
CA PRO A 179 -11.47 -26.97 -0.50
C PRO A 179 -12.55 -26.75 -1.56
N THR A 180 -12.29 -27.23 -2.76
CA THR A 180 -13.24 -27.28 -3.86
C THR A 180 -13.69 -28.71 -4.15
N ASN A 181 -14.78 -28.88 -4.90
CA ASN A 181 -15.34 -30.18 -5.21
C ASN A 181 -14.43 -31.08 -6.08
N ASP A 182 -13.37 -30.49 -6.69
CA ASP A 182 -12.43 -31.18 -7.58
C ASP A 182 -11.07 -31.47 -6.91
N ASN A 183 -11.05 -31.58 -5.58
CA ASN A 183 -9.85 -31.81 -4.76
C ASN A 183 -8.75 -30.73 -4.90
N ARG A 184 -9.16 -29.51 -5.21
CA ARG A 184 -8.27 -28.34 -5.22
C ARG A 184 -8.59 -27.42 -4.04
N TYR A 185 -7.78 -26.39 -3.89
CA TYR A 185 -8.01 -25.34 -2.91
C TYR A 185 -8.08 -23.98 -3.60
N ILE A 186 -8.98 -23.13 -3.10
CA ILE A 186 -8.98 -21.69 -3.42
C ILE A 186 -8.37 -20.98 -2.23
N GLY A 187 -7.22 -20.34 -2.45
CA GLY A 187 -6.53 -19.53 -1.44
C GLY A 187 -7.06 -18.10 -1.41
N ASN A 188 -7.37 -17.61 -0.23
CA ASN A 188 -7.70 -16.21 0.02
C ASN A 188 -6.73 -15.66 1.06
N MET A 189 -5.98 -14.61 0.70
CA MET A 189 -5.19 -13.87 1.68
C MET A 189 -6.16 -13.02 2.51
N ILE A 190 -6.31 -13.35 3.79
CA ILE A 190 -7.25 -12.69 4.69
C ILE A 190 -6.62 -11.63 5.58
N TYR A 191 -5.30 -11.72 5.79
CA TYR A 191 -4.54 -10.75 6.57
C TYR A 191 -3.07 -10.71 6.13
N THR A 192 -2.43 -9.56 6.28
CA THR A 192 -0.99 -9.39 6.11
C THR A 192 -0.48 -8.26 7.01
N GLU A 193 0.74 -8.41 7.52
CA GLU A 193 1.45 -7.37 8.24
C GLU A 193 2.95 -7.43 7.94
N ASN A 194 3.63 -6.29 8.09
CA ASN A 194 5.07 -6.16 7.87
C ASN A 194 5.74 -5.63 9.13
N HIS A 195 6.93 -6.15 9.42
CA HIS A 195 7.73 -5.77 10.57
C HIS A 195 9.16 -5.46 10.17
N GLU A 196 9.67 -4.33 10.61
CA GLU A 196 11.05 -3.91 10.42
C GLU A 196 11.82 -3.98 11.72
N GLY A 197 13.06 -4.43 11.67
CA GLY A 197 14.02 -4.33 12.78
C GLY A 197 13.73 -5.18 14.02
N LEU A 198 12.87 -6.20 13.93
CA LEU A 198 12.59 -7.10 15.04
C LEU A 198 13.69 -8.14 15.24
N HIS A 199 13.89 -8.57 16.49
CA HIS A 199 14.66 -9.77 16.81
C HIS A 199 13.86 -11.04 16.46
N THR A 200 14.57 -12.13 16.18
CA THR A 200 13.95 -13.42 15.83
C THR A 200 12.96 -13.92 16.87
N SER A 201 13.24 -13.68 18.18
CA SER A 201 12.33 -14.03 19.27
C SER A 201 11.04 -13.20 19.29
N GLU A 202 11.12 -11.93 18.94
CA GLU A 202 9.94 -11.05 18.86
C GLU A 202 9.06 -11.43 17.67
N LEU A 203 9.69 -11.70 16.51
CA LEU A 203 8.98 -12.16 15.33
C LEU A 203 8.34 -13.54 15.57
N ALA A 204 9.05 -14.45 16.23
CA ALA A 204 8.50 -15.76 16.61
C ALA A 204 7.28 -15.64 17.53
N LEU A 205 7.29 -14.72 18.50
CA LEU A 205 6.15 -14.44 19.37
C LEU A 205 4.95 -13.94 18.55
N ILE A 206 5.17 -13.01 17.61
CA ILE A 206 4.10 -12.48 16.74
C ILE A 206 3.52 -13.61 15.88
N VAL A 207 4.37 -14.40 15.23
CA VAL A 207 3.96 -15.55 14.41
C VAL A 207 3.14 -16.54 15.25
N ARG A 208 3.61 -16.87 16.46
CA ARG A 208 2.93 -17.83 17.33
C ARG A 208 1.58 -17.31 17.82
N ARG A 209 1.50 -16.02 18.13
CA ARG A 209 0.26 -15.36 18.52
C ARG A 209 -0.76 -15.38 17.37
N LEU A 210 -0.35 -14.97 16.19
CA LEU A 210 -1.21 -14.98 15.01
C LEU A 210 -1.66 -16.40 14.63
N TYR A 211 -0.77 -17.38 14.77
CA TYR A 211 -1.11 -18.79 14.55
C TYR A 211 -2.29 -19.22 15.40
N GLU A 212 -2.27 -18.90 16.70
CA GLU A 212 -3.39 -19.22 17.60
C GLU A 212 -4.64 -18.40 17.32
N GLN A 213 -4.48 -17.08 17.17
CA GLN A 213 -5.60 -16.17 16.97
C GLN A 213 -6.41 -16.50 15.71
N TYR A 214 -5.70 -16.88 14.64
CA TYR A 214 -6.36 -17.25 13.38
C TYR A 214 -6.70 -18.75 13.29
N HIS A 215 -6.45 -19.53 14.32
CA HIS A 215 -6.66 -20.98 14.31
C HIS A 215 -5.93 -21.62 13.12
N CYS A 216 -4.69 -21.22 12.87
CA CYS A 216 -3.93 -21.74 11.76
C CYS A 216 -3.68 -23.24 11.91
N THR A 217 -3.74 -23.96 10.80
CA THR A 217 -3.47 -25.40 10.72
C THR A 217 -2.04 -25.69 10.29
N ASP A 218 -1.41 -24.75 9.62
CA ASP A 218 -0.11 -24.92 8.98
C ASP A 218 0.74 -23.65 9.09
N ILE A 219 2.07 -23.84 9.09
CA ILE A 219 3.07 -22.77 8.98
C ILE A 219 3.93 -23.02 7.75
N ALA A 220 4.16 -21.97 6.96
CA ALA A 220 5.14 -21.93 5.88
C ALA A 220 6.24 -20.91 6.24
N LEU A 221 7.42 -21.38 6.51
CA LEU A 221 8.58 -20.58 6.93
C LEU A 221 9.82 -21.00 6.12
N ASP A 222 10.52 -20.04 5.50
CA ASP A 222 11.85 -20.33 4.97
C ASP A 222 12.86 -20.41 6.14
N VAL A 223 13.30 -21.63 6.44
CA VAL A 223 14.22 -21.90 7.54
C VAL A 223 15.70 -21.67 7.18
N LYS A 224 16.03 -21.20 5.98
CA LYS A 224 17.40 -20.85 5.63
C LYS A 224 17.84 -19.56 6.34
N GLY A 225 19.08 -19.57 6.82
CA GLY A 225 19.66 -18.38 7.48
C GLY A 225 18.91 -18.00 8.76
N ILE A 226 18.31 -16.81 8.77
CA ILE A 226 17.65 -16.25 9.97
C ILE A 226 16.37 -17.00 10.32
N GLY A 227 15.68 -17.56 9.34
CA GLY A 227 14.47 -18.33 9.58
C GLY A 227 14.69 -19.51 10.51
N LEU A 228 15.92 -20.07 10.57
CA LEU A 228 16.29 -21.10 11.54
C LEU A 228 16.13 -20.62 13.00
N GLY A 229 16.47 -19.36 13.29
CA GLY A 229 16.30 -18.80 14.63
C GLY A 229 14.83 -18.63 15.04
N ILE A 230 13.96 -18.34 14.09
CA ILE A 230 12.51 -18.29 14.32
C ILE A 230 11.97 -19.71 14.53
N TYR A 231 12.35 -20.65 13.69
CA TYR A 231 11.99 -22.05 13.84
C TYR A 231 12.38 -22.61 15.21
N ASP A 232 13.64 -22.40 15.64
CA ASP A 232 14.12 -22.82 16.98
C ASP A 232 13.31 -22.20 18.11
N ALA A 233 12.88 -20.94 17.97
CA ALA A 233 12.04 -20.29 18.96
C ALA A 233 10.63 -20.91 18.98
N LEU A 234 10.04 -21.19 17.82
CA LEU A 234 8.72 -21.82 17.71
C LEU A 234 8.68 -23.26 18.28
N CYS A 235 9.82 -23.95 18.36
CA CYS A 235 9.95 -25.26 18.97
C CYS A 235 10.08 -25.22 20.51
N ARG A 236 9.88 -24.06 21.14
CA ARG A 236 9.95 -23.85 22.59
C ARG A 236 8.70 -23.17 23.12
N ASP A 237 8.53 -23.17 24.45
CA ASP A 237 7.50 -22.36 25.09
C ASP A 237 7.74 -20.87 24.85
N ILE A 238 6.73 -20.16 24.37
CA ILE A 238 6.80 -18.73 24.09
C ILE A 238 5.83 -17.98 25.02
N PRO A 239 6.34 -17.24 26.02
CA PRO A 239 5.49 -16.40 26.86
C PRO A 239 5.01 -15.18 26.09
N ASP A 240 3.70 -14.88 26.19
CA ASP A 240 3.07 -13.70 25.64
C ASP A 240 2.56 -12.80 26.75
N PRO A 241 3.31 -11.75 27.13
CA PRO A 241 2.91 -10.84 28.20
C PRO A 241 1.70 -9.98 27.83
N MET A 242 1.42 -9.78 26.55
CA MET A 242 0.27 -8.98 26.08
C MET A 242 -1.06 -9.70 26.33
N PHE A 243 -1.09 -11.02 26.15
CA PHE A 243 -2.27 -11.86 26.36
C PHE A 243 -2.21 -12.68 27.65
N GLY A 244 -1.13 -12.57 28.43
CA GLY A 244 -0.96 -13.28 29.71
C GLY A 244 -0.97 -14.81 29.57
N THR A 245 -0.48 -15.32 28.45
CA THR A 245 -0.46 -16.77 28.14
C THR A 245 0.95 -17.23 27.80
N VAL A 246 1.14 -18.56 27.81
CA VAL A 246 2.35 -19.19 27.30
C VAL A 246 1.92 -20.17 26.21
N TYR A 247 2.45 -19.96 25.01
CA TYR A 247 2.20 -20.87 23.90
C TYR A 247 3.14 -22.06 23.96
N PRO A 248 2.61 -23.29 23.88
CA PRO A 248 3.46 -24.48 23.85
C PRO A 248 4.24 -24.59 22.54
N PRO A 249 5.31 -25.42 22.50
CA PRO A 249 6.05 -25.68 21.28
C PRO A 249 5.16 -26.15 20.15
N LEU A 250 5.48 -25.70 18.93
CA LEU A 250 4.90 -26.28 17.71
C LEU A 250 5.66 -27.57 17.39
N SER A 251 4.94 -28.66 17.28
CA SER A 251 5.47 -29.98 16.95
C SER A 251 5.30 -30.30 15.47
#